data_6ac9c29e8513a2657ebc8b3aca97494e
#
_entry.id   6ac9c29e8513a2657ebc8b3aca97494e
#
_cell.length_a   1.000
_cell.length_b   1.000
_cell.length_c   1.000
_cell.angle_alpha   90.00
_cell.angle_beta   90.00
_cell.angle_gamma   90.00
#
_symmetry.space_group_name_H-M   'P 1'
#
loop_
_entity.id
_entity.type
_entity.pdbx_description
1 polymer ?
#
loop_
_entity_poly.entity_id
_entity_poly.type
_entity_poly.pdbx_seq_one_letter_code
_entity_poly.pdbx_strand_id
1 'polypeptide(L)'
;MRKKITFLLFALSTMIAFSQTFNVKGVVKDAVSGETLPGVSVVIKGTSIGTETNFDGVFNLANVKQGATLVLNYLGKKPKEVVVTSASITVSLEDAAEALEEIVVIGYGTQRKKEVTGAVTVISSATIDDLQPTRIEQALQGQVAGVNITTSSGSPGAAANIRIRGISTNGDSRPLILLDGRVIEDLSVVNPSDIESINILKDAAAGIYGVRAANGVILVTTKSGRKNTAFVSTFNTYVGFQQTTREIPLLNATEYALLANEAFAANGEPLPFPSVAGLGQGTNWQRQAFESAPIYSIDYTLNKGTEKSTYSLGLSVLD
;
A
#
# COMPACT_ATOMS: atom_id res chain seq x y z
N MET A 1 -50.41 25.48 -56.28
CA MET A 1 -50.31 25.55 -54.81
C MET A 1 -50.47 24.18 -54.12
N ARG A 2 -51.45 23.38 -54.45
CA ARG A 2 -51.73 22.05 -53.83
C ARG A 2 -50.55 21.10 -53.87
N LYS A 3 -49.80 20.96 -54.99
CA LYS A 3 -48.65 20.05 -55.10
C LYS A 3 -47.47 20.48 -54.23
N LYS A 4 -47.24 21.78 -53.95
CA LYS A 4 -46.20 22.27 -53.08
C LYS A 4 -46.50 22.00 -51.59
N ILE A 5 -47.76 22.07 -51.20
CA ILE A 5 -48.23 21.76 -49.87
C ILE A 5 -48.12 20.26 -49.55
N THR A 6 -48.44 19.38 -50.55
CA THR A 6 -48.29 17.93 -50.39
C THR A 6 -46.80 17.50 -50.27
N PHE A 7 -45.89 18.16 -50.99
CA PHE A 7 -44.46 17.91 -50.89
C PHE A 7 -43.91 18.39 -49.53
N LEU A 8 -44.40 19.53 -49.01
CA LEU A 8 -43.99 20.04 -47.73
C LEU A 8 -44.48 19.16 -46.56
N LEU A 9 -45.71 18.60 -46.67
CA LEU A 9 -46.25 17.65 -45.72
C LEU A 9 -45.51 16.30 -45.74
N PHE A 10 -45.12 15.83 -46.90
CA PHE A 10 -44.30 14.62 -47.09
C PHE A 10 -42.87 14.83 -46.53
N ALA A 11 -42.25 15.98 -46.75
CA ALA A 11 -40.95 16.32 -46.18
C ALA A 11 -41.00 16.49 -44.66
N LEU A 12 -42.11 16.97 -44.10
CA LEU A 12 -42.30 17.11 -42.66
C LEU A 12 -42.52 15.74 -41.98
N SER A 13 -43.19 14.78 -42.65
CA SER A 13 -43.42 13.42 -42.14
C SER A 13 -42.15 12.59 -42.03
N THR A 14 -41.13 12.85 -42.84
CA THR A 14 -39.85 12.16 -42.77
C THR A 14 -38.96 12.61 -41.58
N MET A 15 -39.20 13.81 -41.01
CA MET A 15 -38.45 14.27 -39.82
C MET A 15 -38.90 13.59 -38.50
N ILE A 16 -40.10 12.99 -38.46
CA ILE A 16 -40.62 12.37 -37.23
C ILE A 16 -40.11 10.92 -37.06
N ALA A 17 -39.55 10.30 -38.07
CA ALA A 17 -39.15 8.89 -38.08
C ALA A 17 -37.84 8.59 -37.30
N PHE A 18 -37.05 9.56 -36.86
CA PHE A 18 -35.72 9.33 -36.27
C PHE A 18 -35.63 9.38 -34.74
N SER A 19 -36.74 9.47 -34.02
CA SER A 19 -36.72 9.53 -32.55
C SER A 19 -37.43 8.32 -31.91
N GLN A 20 -37.17 7.11 -32.37
CA GLN A 20 -37.67 5.94 -31.66
C GLN A 20 -36.77 5.64 -30.45
N THR A 21 -37.26 5.95 -29.25
CA THR A 21 -36.70 5.48 -27.99
C THR A 21 -37.49 4.29 -27.51
N PHE A 22 -36.84 3.32 -26.92
CA PHE A 22 -37.47 2.14 -26.34
C PHE A 22 -36.83 1.79 -25.00
N ASN A 23 -37.51 0.94 -24.25
CA ASN A 23 -36.99 0.46 -22.97
C ASN A 23 -36.08 -0.75 -23.25
N VAL A 24 -34.86 -0.67 -22.76
CA VAL A 24 -33.89 -1.77 -22.86
C VAL A 24 -33.86 -2.51 -21.55
N LYS A 25 -34.15 -3.82 -21.62
CA LYS A 25 -33.97 -4.75 -20.51
C LYS A 25 -32.74 -5.62 -20.80
N GLY A 26 -31.85 -5.74 -19.84
CA GLY A 26 -30.68 -6.59 -20.02
C GLY A 26 -30.34 -7.41 -18.79
N VAL A 27 -29.54 -8.46 -19.03
CA VAL A 27 -28.98 -9.30 -17.97
C VAL A 27 -27.46 -9.22 -18.09
N VAL A 28 -26.79 -8.96 -16.98
CA VAL A 28 -25.33 -8.95 -16.91
C VAL A 28 -24.85 -10.19 -16.18
N LYS A 29 -23.90 -10.88 -16.80
CA LYS A 29 -23.31 -12.12 -16.30
C LYS A 29 -21.80 -12.02 -16.22
N ASP A 30 -21.21 -12.81 -15.37
CA ASP A 30 -19.80 -13.10 -15.35
C ASP A 30 -19.42 -13.95 -16.58
N ALA A 31 -18.33 -13.61 -17.27
CA ALA A 31 -17.89 -14.33 -18.47
C ALA A 31 -17.30 -15.71 -18.17
N VAL A 32 -16.77 -15.92 -16.94
CA VAL A 32 -16.10 -17.16 -16.52
C VAL A 32 -17.07 -18.08 -15.80
N SER A 33 -17.74 -17.58 -14.75
CA SER A 33 -18.68 -18.40 -13.95
C SER A 33 -20.06 -18.52 -14.54
N GLY A 34 -20.47 -17.60 -15.43
CA GLY A 34 -21.83 -17.53 -15.98
C GLY A 34 -22.88 -17.03 -14.99
N GLU A 35 -22.50 -16.71 -13.77
CA GLU A 35 -23.39 -16.18 -12.72
C GLU A 35 -23.84 -14.75 -13.06
N THR A 36 -25.01 -14.37 -12.57
CA THR A 36 -25.54 -13.02 -12.75
C THR A 36 -24.85 -12.05 -11.80
N LEU A 37 -24.53 -10.83 -12.28
CA LEU A 37 -23.81 -9.82 -11.52
C LEU A 37 -24.76 -8.71 -11.03
N PRO A 38 -25.05 -8.63 -9.71
CA PRO A 38 -25.81 -7.53 -9.12
C PRO A 38 -24.94 -6.29 -8.94
N GLY A 39 -25.55 -5.09 -8.97
CA GLY A 39 -24.85 -3.82 -8.71
C GLY A 39 -23.94 -3.35 -9.84
N VAL A 40 -24.10 -3.85 -11.06
CA VAL A 40 -23.38 -3.35 -12.24
C VAL A 40 -23.97 -2.01 -12.64
N SER A 41 -23.15 -0.97 -12.72
CA SER A 41 -23.54 0.34 -13.23
C SER A 41 -23.64 0.32 -14.75
N VAL A 42 -24.80 0.70 -15.30
CA VAL A 42 -25.09 0.74 -16.74
C VAL A 42 -25.48 2.15 -17.11
N VAL A 43 -24.64 2.84 -17.91
CA VAL A 43 -24.83 4.25 -18.26
C VAL A 43 -24.83 4.41 -19.79
N ILE A 44 -25.67 5.30 -20.31
CA ILE A 44 -25.62 5.67 -21.73
C ILE A 44 -24.41 6.58 -21.97
N LYS A 45 -23.48 6.18 -22.86
CA LYS A 45 -22.25 6.90 -23.17
C LYS A 45 -22.53 8.35 -23.54
N GLY A 46 -21.81 9.26 -22.86
CA GLY A 46 -21.95 10.71 -23.07
C GLY A 46 -23.13 11.36 -22.37
N THR A 47 -23.84 10.65 -21.50
CA THR A 47 -24.95 11.19 -20.71
C THR A 47 -24.81 10.81 -19.23
N SER A 48 -25.63 11.44 -18.38
CA SER A 48 -25.75 11.04 -16.95
C SER A 48 -26.91 10.05 -16.72
N ILE A 49 -27.51 9.52 -17.79
CA ILE A 49 -28.66 8.59 -17.68
C ILE A 49 -28.10 7.18 -17.52
N GLY A 50 -28.42 6.55 -16.40
CA GLY A 50 -27.97 5.20 -16.10
C GLY A 50 -28.89 4.50 -15.08
N THR A 51 -28.59 3.24 -14.82
CA THR A 51 -29.24 2.36 -13.85
C THR A 51 -28.24 1.34 -13.32
N GLU A 52 -28.63 0.58 -12.31
CA GLU A 52 -27.84 -0.53 -11.78
C GLU A 52 -28.58 -1.85 -11.94
N THR A 53 -27.85 -2.96 -12.01
CA THR A 53 -28.46 -4.30 -12.02
C THR A 53 -28.98 -4.67 -10.64
N ASN A 54 -30.15 -5.31 -10.59
CA ASN A 54 -30.71 -5.86 -9.38
C ASN A 54 -30.00 -7.16 -8.93
N PHE A 55 -30.49 -7.81 -7.87
CA PHE A 55 -29.92 -9.06 -7.34
C PHE A 55 -29.89 -10.22 -8.36
N ASP A 56 -30.75 -10.21 -9.35
CA ASP A 56 -30.77 -11.21 -10.44
C ASP A 56 -29.87 -10.79 -11.63
N GLY A 57 -29.07 -9.70 -11.47
CA GLY A 57 -28.22 -9.16 -12.54
C GLY A 57 -29.01 -8.50 -13.68
N VAL A 58 -30.29 -8.15 -13.46
CA VAL A 58 -31.17 -7.55 -14.47
C VAL A 58 -31.19 -6.05 -14.33
N PHE A 59 -31.07 -5.33 -15.46
CA PHE A 59 -31.29 -3.89 -15.52
C PHE A 59 -32.42 -3.52 -16.45
N ASN A 60 -33.04 -2.38 -16.20
CA ASN A 60 -34.03 -1.74 -17.05
C ASN A 60 -33.65 -0.28 -17.28
N LEU A 61 -33.48 0.12 -18.53
CA LEU A 61 -33.16 1.48 -18.89
C LEU A 61 -34.22 2.02 -19.85
N ALA A 62 -34.90 3.07 -19.46
CA ALA A 62 -35.97 3.67 -20.23
C ALA A 62 -35.43 4.72 -21.21
N ASN A 63 -36.18 4.97 -22.28
CA ASN A 63 -35.91 6.05 -23.26
C ASN A 63 -34.53 5.97 -23.93
N VAL A 64 -34.06 4.78 -24.25
CA VAL A 64 -32.81 4.55 -24.96
C VAL A 64 -33.04 4.69 -26.47
N LYS A 65 -32.20 5.48 -27.15
CA LYS A 65 -32.23 5.57 -28.62
C LYS A 65 -31.63 4.32 -29.25
N GLN A 66 -32.20 3.88 -30.35
CA GLN A 66 -31.59 2.79 -31.12
C GLN A 66 -30.19 3.18 -31.59
N GLY A 67 -29.23 2.29 -31.42
CA GLY A 67 -27.82 2.56 -31.73
C GLY A 67 -27.04 3.31 -30.62
N ALA A 68 -27.68 3.63 -29.48
CA ALA A 68 -26.94 4.18 -28.34
C ALA A 68 -25.95 3.16 -27.77
N THR A 69 -24.82 3.63 -27.27
CA THR A 69 -23.81 2.78 -26.63
C THR A 69 -24.02 2.83 -25.11
N LEU A 70 -24.17 1.68 -24.52
CA LEU A 70 -24.16 1.51 -23.05
C LEU A 70 -22.74 1.21 -22.58
N VAL A 71 -22.34 1.83 -21.48
CA VAL A 71 -21.09 1.55 -20.77
C VAL A 71 -21.44 0.83 -19.48
N LEU A 72 -20.96 -0.39 -19.35
CA LEU A 72 -21.15 -1.20 -18.15
C LEU A 72 -19.86 -1.20 -17.33
N ASN A 73 -19.98 -0.82 -16.06
CA ASN A 73 -18.88 -0.79 -15.11
C ASN A 73 -19.22 -1.63 -13.88
N TYR A 74 -18.27 -2.46 -13.45
CA TYR A 74 -18.38 -3.25 -12.21
C TYR A 74 -17.00 -3.41 -11.58
N LEU A 75 -16.95 -3.38 -10.26
CA LEU A 75 -15.70 -3.52 -9.52
C LEU A 75 -15.05 -4.89 -9.81
N GLY A 76 -13.80 -4.89 -10.24
CA GLY A 76 -13.07 -6.12 -10.58
C GLY A 76 -13.35 -6.67 -11.99
N LYS A 77 -14.15 -5.99 -12.82
CA LYS A 77 -14.44 -6.38 -14.21
C LYS A 77 -13.97 -5.29 -15.19
N LYS A 78 -13.61 -5.70 -16.41
CA LYS A 78 -13.31 -4.74 -17.48
C LYS A 78 -14.56 -3.97 -17.88
N PRO A 79 -14.48 -2.63 -17.98
CA PRO A 79 -15.56 -1.84 -18.56
C PRO A 79 -15.89 -2.35 -19.96
N LYS A 80 -17.19 -2.55 -20.26
CA LYS A 80 -17.65 -3.03 -21.56
C LYS A 80 -18.61 -2.05 -22.20
N GLU A 81 -18.37 -1.74 -23.45
CA GLU A 81 -19.27 -0.94 -24.27
C GLU A 81 -20.13 -1.86 -25.13
N VAL A 82 -21.45 -1.62 -25.15
CA VAL A 82 -22.39 -2.41 -25.92
C VAL A 82 -23.34 -1.48 -26.68
N VAL A 83 -23.42 -1.65 -27.98
CA VAL A 83 -24.36 -0.91 -28.81
C VAL A 83 -25.75 -1.56 -28.72
N VAL A 84 -26.75 -0.74 -28.42
CA VAL A 84 -28.14 -1.18 -28.29
C VAL A 84 -28.76 -1.42 -29.68
N THR A 85 -28.94 -2.66 -30.02
CA THR A 85 -29.58 -3.09 -31.28
C THR A 85 -30.97 -3.66 -31.08
N SER A 86 -31.31 -4.07 -29.85
CA SER A 86 -32.59 -4.70 -29.49
C SER A 86 -33.05 -4.28 -28.09
N ALA A 87 -34.33 -4.48 -27.80
CA ALA A 87 -34.94 -4.20 -26.50
C ALA A 87 -34.47 -5.16 -25.38
N SER A 88 -33.87 -6.29 -25.74
CA SER A 88 -33.34 -7.27 -24.77
C SER A 88 -31.91 -7.61 -25.12
N ILE A 89 -31.01 -7.45 -24.16
CA ILE A 89 -29.57 -7.70 -24.33
C ILE A 89 -29.03 -8.54 -23.18
N THR A 90 -28.08 -9.41 -23.50
CA THR A 90 -27.29 -10.12 -22.48
C THR A 90 -25.84 -9.72 -22.65
N VAL A 91 -25.22 -9.32 -21.56
CA VAL A 91 -23.83 -8.86 -21.56
C VAL A 91 -23.03 -9.72 -20.59
N SER A 92 -21.91 -10.26 -21.06
CA SER A 92 -20.93 -10.92 -20.17
C SER A 92 -19.76 -9.99 -19.93
N LEU A 93 -19.43 -9.76 -18.66
CA LEU A 93 -18.26 -8.99 -18.25
C LEU A 93 -17.09 -9.94 -17.95
N GLU A 94 -15.97 -9.64 -18.55
CA GLU A 94 -14.71 -10.33 -18.30
C GLU A 94 -14.06 -9.76 -17.05
N ASP A 95 -13.33 -10.60 -16.31
CA ASP A 95 -12.50 -10.12 -15.24
C ASP A 95 -11.59 -9.01 -15.76
N ALA A 96 -11.44 -7.95 -14.99
CA ALA A 96 -10.32 -7.07 -15.15
C ALA A 96 -9.08 -7.91 -14.85
N ALA A 97 -8.65 -8.71 -15.82
CA ALA A 97 -7.37 -9.41 -15.77
C ALA A 97 -6.23 -8.41 -16.07
N GLU A 98 -6.31 -7.26 -15.46
CA GLU A 98 -5.18 -6.64 -14.82
C GLU A 98 -5.23 -7.12 -13.36
N ALA A 99 -4.82 -8.38 -13.13
CA ALA A 99 -3.76 -8.52 -12.14
C ALA A 99 -2.81 -7.38 -12.47
N LEU A 100 -2.79 -6.35 -11.64
CA LEU A 100 -1.71 -5.36 -11.63
C LEU A 100 -0.46 -6.21 -11.80
N GLU A 101 0.09 -6.26 -13.02
CA GLU A 101 1.31 -7.04 -13.26
C GLU A 101 2.31 -6.37 -12.34
N GLU A 102 2.57 -7.03 -11.22
CA GLU A 102 3.44 -6.50 -10.18
C GLU A 102 4.80 -6.26 -10.83
N ILE A 103 5.05 -4.99 -11.15
CA ILE A 103 6.27 -4.56 -11.79
C ILE A 103 7.32 -4.46 -10.69
N VAL A 104 8.38 -5.21 -10.83
CA VAL A 104 9.51 -5.21 -9.91
C VAL A 104 10.62 -4.37 -10.52
N VAL A 105 11.12 -3.41 -9.75
CA VAL A 105 12.35 -2.69 -10.12
C VAL A 105 13.53 -3.61 -9.89
N ILE A 106 14.30 -3.91 -10.95
CA ILE A 106 15.50 -4.74 -10.87
C ILE A 106 16.63 -4.01 -11.60
N GLY A 107 17.69 -3.75 -10.88
CA GLY A 107 18.87 -3.12 -11.44
C GLY A 107 18.56 -1.72 -12.01
N TYR A 108 18.72 -1.59 -13.30
CA TYR A 108 18.51 -0.33 -14.03
C TYR A 108 17.19 -0.31 -14.83
N GLY A 109 16.27 -1.23 -14.53
CA GLY A 109 15.01 -1.33 -15.27
C GLY A 109 13.89 -1.94 -14.45
N THR A 110 12.73 -2.02 -15.06
CA THR A 110 11.53 -2.66 -14.49
C THR A 110 11.24 -3.93 -15.24
N GLN A 111 10.95 -5.01 -14.54
CA GLN A 111 10.51 -6.30 -15.10
C GLN A 111 9.21 -6.74 -14.41
N ARG A 112 8.46 -7.60 -15.09
CA ARG A 112 7.29 -8.22 -14.48
C ARG A 112 7.75 -9.25 -13.45
N LYS A 113 7.18 -9.25 -12.27
CA LYS A 113 7.54 -10.19 -11.17
C LYS A 113 7.65 -11.64 -11.64
N LYS A 114 6.75 -12.08 -12.53
CA LYS A 114 6.75 -13.44 -13.10
C LYS A 114 7.93 -13.74 -14.01
N GLU A 115 8.62 -12.72 -14.51
CA GLU A 115 9.79 -12.86 -15.42
C GLU A 115 11.11 -12.85 -14.66
N VAL A 116 11.04 -12.52 -13.35
CA VAL A 116 12.23 -12.48 -12.49
C VAL A 116 12.57 -13.87 -12.02
N THR A 117 13.70 -14.38 -12.45
CA THR A 117 14.20 -15.73 -12.09
C THR A 117 14.83 -15.81 -10.69
N GLY A 118 15.04 -14.68 -10.02
CA GLY A 118 15.64 -14.60 -8.69
C GLY A 118 14.62 -14.50 -7.55
N ALA A 119 15.07 -14.74 -6.31
CA ALA A 119 14.24 -14.59 -5.12
C ALA A 119 14.03 -13.08 -4.81
N VAL A 120 12.92 -12.53 -5.29
CA VAL A 120 12.51 -11.15 -5.05
C VAL A 120 11.23 -11.12 -4.22
N THR A 121 11.22 -10.28 -3.20
CA THR A 121 10.01 -9.99 -2.41
C THR A 121 9.67 -8.52 -2.58
N VAL A 122 8.41 -8.23 -2.86
CA VAL A 122 7.90 -6.86 -3.03
C VAL A 122 6.96 -6.55 -1.88
N ILE A 123 7.12 -5.37 -1.30
CA ILE A 123 6.19 -4.77 -0.34
C ILE A 123 5.63 -3.51 -0.98
N SER A 124 4.33 -3.45 -1.11
CA SER A 124 3.62 -2.32 -1.72
C SER A 124 3.36 -1.20 -0.72
N SER A 125 3.08 -0.01 -1.24
CA SER A 125 2.62 1.12 -0.43
C SER A 125 1.39 0.78 0.41
N ALA A 126 0.43 0.03 -0.14
CA ALA A 126 -0.76 -0.37 0.60
C ALA A 126 -0.43 -1.13 1.90
N THR A 127 0.53 -2.07 1.84
CA THR A 127 0.99 -2.80 3.04
C THR A 127 1.67 -1.87 4.05
N ILE A 128 2.43 -0.88 3.57
CA ILE A 128 3.10 0.09 4.43
C ILE A 128 2.08 1.04 5.07
N ASP A 129 1.13 1.53 4.26
CA ASP A 129 0.07 2.43 4.71
C ASP A 129 -0.84 1.76 5.76
N ASP A 130 -1.13 0.45 5.63
CA ASP A 130 -1.92 -0.33 6.60
C ASP A 130 -1.22 -0.50 7.95
N LEU A 131 0.11 -0.65 7.92
CA LEU A 131 0.91 -0.88 9.14
C LEU A 131 1.20 0.40 9.91
N GLN A 132 1.11 1.58 9.27
CA GLN A 132 1.42 2.89 9.86
C GLN A 132 2.76 2.91 10.63
N PRO A 133 3.86 2.42 10.06
CA PRO A 133 5.12 2.30 10.77
C PRO A 133 5.77 3.68 10.95
N THR A 134 6.38 3.91 12.11
CA THR A 134 7.20 5.11 12.34
C THR A 134 8.53 5.04 11.59
N ARG A 135 8.98 3.84 11.23
CA ARG A 135 10.20 3.56 10.46
C ARG A 135 9.98 2.44 9.46
N ILE A 136 10.65 2.54 8.32
CA ILE A 136 10.53 1.55 7.22
C ILE A 136 10.90 0.14 7.69
N GLU A 137 11.91 0.01 8.55
CA GLU A 137 12.36 -1.29 9.06
C GLU A 137 11.24 -2.03 9.81
N GLN A 138 10.34 -1.31 10.47
CA GLN A 138 9.19 -1.90 11.15
C GLN A 138 8.19 -2.49 10.14
N ALA A 139 8.00 -1.82 9.01
CA ALA A 139 7.15 -2.34 7.93
C ALA A 139 7.73 -3.62 7.29
N LEU A 140 9.04 -3.79 7.31
CA LEU A 140 9.70 -4.97 6.76
C LEU A 140 9.70 -6.15 7.73
N GLN A 141 9.60 -5.89 9.04
CA GLN A 141 9.74 -6.90 10.09
C GLN A 141 8.62 -7.94 10.01
N GLY A 142 8.98 -9.21 9.88
CA GLY A 142 8.01 -10.31 9.77
C GLY A 142 7.32 -10.45 8.41
N GLN A 143 7.43 -9.48 7.50
CA GLN A 143 6.79 -9.51 6.19
C GLN A 143 7.61 -10.27 5.14
N VAL A 144 8.91 -10.40 5.34
CA VAL A 144 9.82 -10.93 4.33
C VAL A 144 10.58 -12.14 4.85
N ALA A 145 10.34 -13.30 4.26
CA ALA A 145 11.05 -14.52 4.61
C ALA A 145 12.57 -14.38 4.36
N GLY A 146 13.38 -14.77 5.35
CA GLY A 146 14.84 -14.69 5.28
C GLY A 146 15.42 -13.29 5.50
N VAL A 147 14.60 -12.31 5.91
CA VAL A 147 15.07 -11.02 6.40
C VAL A 147 14.92 -10.99 7.91
N ASN A 148 16.01 -10.73 8.60
CA ASN A 148 16.06 -10.59 10.04
C ASN A 148 16.30 -9.11 10.36
N ILE A 149 15.41 -8.54 11.19
CA ILE A 149 15.49 -7.14 11.62
C ILE A 149 15.53 -7.13 13.14
N THR A 150 16.61 -6.62 13.67
CA THR A 150 16.83 -6.50 15.11
C THR A 150 17.16 -5.06 15.47
N THR A 151 16.52 -4.55 16.50
CA THR A 151 16.84 -3.24 17.07
C THR A 151 17.92 -3.41 18.17
N SER A 152 18.90 -2.55 18.17
CA SER A 152 19.97 -2.56 19.19
C SER A 152 19.49 -2.02 20.53
N SER A 153 18.45 -1.22 20.54
CA SER A 153 17.81 -0.66 21.74
C SER A 153 16.31 -0.53 21.55
N GLY A 154 15.56 -0.40 22.64
CA GLY A 154 14.12 -0.09 22.63
C GLY A 154 13.82 1.41 22.54
N SER A 155 14.82 2.25 22.37
CA SER A 155 14.61 3.70 22.26
C SER A 155 13.83 4.06 21.01
N PRO A 156 12.89 5.00 21.08
CA PRO A 156 12.22 5.54 19.91
C PRO A 156 13.24 6.01 18.85
N GLY A 157 13.01 5.69 17.59
CA GLY A 157 13.92 6.08 16.52
C GLY A 157 15.25 5.33 16.46
N ALA A 158 15.49 4.32 17.32
CA ALA A 158 16.71 3.52 17.25
C ALA A 158 16.88 2.84 15.90
N ALA A 159 18.09 2.89 15.34
CA ALA A 159 18.42 2.21 14.11
C ALA A 159 18.27 0.69 14.24
N ALA A 160 17.71 0.06 13.21
CA ALA A 160 17.60 -1.37 13.15
C ALA A 160 18.72 -2.00 12.31
N ASN A 161 19.21 -3.16 12.75
CA ASN A 161 20.12 -3.97 11.98
C ASN A 161 19.32 -4.88 11.07
N ILE A 162 19.46 -4.70 9.76
CA ILE A 162 18.82 -5.52 8.74
C ILE A 162 19.84 -6.54 8.22
N ARG A 163 19.45 -7.80 8.17
CA ARG A 163 20.26 -8.87 7.59
C ARG A 163 19.41 -9.74 6.68
N ILE A 164 19.93 -10.03 5.50
CA ILE A 164 19.28 -10.90 4.54
C ILE A 164 20.01 -12.24 4.54
N ARG A 165 19.29 -13.32 4.92
CA ARG A 165 19.82 -14.70 5.05
C ARG A 165 20.98 -14.87 6.03
N GLY A 166 21.10 -13.98 7.01
CA GLY A 166 22.09 -14.08 8.08
C GLY A 166 23.38 -13.32 7.82
N ILE A 167 24.45 -13.78 8.44
CA ILE A 167 25.78 -13.15 8.37
C ILE A 167 26.64 -13.99 7.42
N SER A 168 27.08 -13.40 6.33
CA SER A 168 27.90 -14.07 5.30
C SER A 168 29.40 -13.73 5.40
N THR A 169 29.75 -12.72 6.21
CA THR A 169 31.13 -12.23 6.33
C THR A 169 31.42 -11.76 7.75
N ASN A 170 32.70 -11.78 8.13
CA ASN A 170 33.16 -11.17 9.39
C ASN A 170 33.26 -9.63 9.32
N GLY A 171 33.07 -9.05 8.15
CA GLY A 171 33.01 -7.60 7.95
C GLY A 171 31.58 -7.06 8.00
N ASP A 172 31.31 -6.01 7.23
CA ASP A 172 29.98 -5.44 7.13
C ASP A 172 29.02 -6.39 6.41
N SER A 173 28.01 -6.86 7.12
CA SER A 173 26.98 -7.79 6.63
C SER A 173 25.64 -7.11 6.36
N ARG A 174 25.61 -5.78 6.31
CA ARG A 174 24.40 -5.01 5.95
C ARG A 174 24.09 -5.18 4.46
N PRO A 175 22.83 -5.22 4.07
CA PRO A 175 22.44 -5.21 2.66
C PRO A 175 22.75 -3.85 2.03
N LEU A 176 22.93 -3.85 0.72
CA LEU A 176 23.02 -2.61 -0.05
C LEU A 176 21.63 -1.97 -0.14
N ILE A 177 21.50 -0.71 0.24
CA ILE A 177 20.23 0.02 0.19
C ILE A 177 20.29 1.04 -0.93
N LEU A 178 19.28 1.02 -1.81
CA LEU A 178 19.13 2.01 -2.87
C LEU A 178 17.77 2.71 -2.74
N LEU A 179 17.80 4.03 -2.77
CA LEU A 179 16.64 4.91 -2.86
C LEU A 179 16.61 5.52 -4.25
N ASP A 180 15.59 5.20 -5.05
CA ASP A 180 15.44 5.63 -6.44
C ASP A 180 16.73 5.48 -7.27
N GLY A 181 17.42 4.34 -7.06
CA GLY A 181 18.67 3.99 -7.74
C GLY A 181 19.94 4.62 -7.13
N ARG A 182 19.84 5.41 -6.07
CA ARG A 182 20.98 5.99 -5.36
C ARG A 182 21.29 5.23 -4.09
N VAL A 183 22.54 4.94 -3.82
CA VAL A 183 22.96 4.26 -2.59
C VAL A 183 22.79 5.18 -1.41
N ILE A 184 22.11 4.68 -0.37
CA ILE A 184 21.97 5.33 0.93
C ILE A 184 22.52 4.41 2.03
N GLU A 185 22.89 4.96 3.18
CA GLU A 185 23.47 4.19 4.28
C GLU A 185 22.41 3.62 5.22
N ASP A 186 21.29 4.34 5.39
CA ASP A 186 20.24 4.00 6.34
C ASP A 186 18.86 4.35 5.79
N LEU A 187 17.83 3.58 6.17
CA LEU A 187 16.44 3.82 5.79
C LEU A 187 15.79 4.95 6.57
N SER A 188 16.41 5.43 7.65
CA SER A 188 15.87 6.51 8.50
C SER A 188 15.66 7.84 7.78
N VAL A 189 16.37 8.04 6.66
CA VAL A 189 16.26 9.27 5.85
C VAL A 189 15.01 9.28 4.96
N VAL A 190 14.25 8.19 4.91
CA VAL A 190 13.11 8.03 4.02
C VAL A 190 11.82 7.94 4.86
N ASN A 191 10.86 8.80 4.55
CA ASN A 191 9.55 8.73 5.16
C ASN A 191 8.75 7.53 4.61
N PRO A 192 8.19 6.65 5.45
CA PRO A 192 7.35 5.55 5.00
C PRO A 192 6.19 5.97 4.09
N SER A 193 5.58 7.13 4.33
CA SER A 193 4.44 7.63 3.54
C SER A 193 4.82 7.99 2.09
N ASP A 194 6.10 8.25 1.81
CA ASP A 194 6.59 8.59 0.47
C ASP A 194 6.92 7.36 -0.38
N ILE A 195 6.83 6.16 0.18
CA ILE A 195 7.24 4.93 -0.50
C ILE A 195 6.12 4.39 -1.40
N GLU A 196 6.44 4.08 -2.64
CA GLU A 196 5.58 3.35 -3.57
C GLU A 196 5.78 1.83 -3.41
N SER A 197 7.04 1.38 -3.32
CA SER A 197 7.37 -0.03 -3.13
C SER A 197 8.75 -0.24 -2.55
N ILE A 198 8.92 -1.37 -1.87
CA ILE A 198 10.22 -1.87 -1.42
C ILE A 198 10.45 -3.24 -2.03
N ASN A 199 11.51 -3.38 -2.81
CA ASN A 199 11.90 -4.63 -3.45
C ASN A 199 13.15 -5.17 -2.77
N ILE A 200 13.08 -6.41 -2.27
CA ILE A 200 14.19 -7.07 -1.61
C ILE A 200 14.73 -8.17 -2.52
N LEU A 201 15.93 -7.92 -3.04
CA LEU A 201 16.65 -8.84 -3.92
C LEU A 201 17.58 -9.71 -3.07
N LYS A 202 17.44 -11.01 -3.25
CA LYS A 202 18.22 -12.04 -2.54
C LYS A 202 19.04 -12.83 -3.55
N ASP A 203 20.20 -13.31 -3.12
CA ASP A 203 21.05 -14.22 -3.92
C ASP A 203 21.39 -13.66 -5.33
N ALA A 204 21.19 -14.51 -6.34
CA ALA A 204 21.50 -14.18 -7.73
C ALA A 204 20.82 -12.92 -8.25
N ALA A 205 19.63 -12.58 -7.74
CA ALA A 205 18.93 -11.35 -8.12
C ALA A 205 19.68 -10.08 -7.69
N ALA A 206 20.47 -10.16 -6.61
CA ALA A 206 21.31 -9.06 -6.13
C ALA A 206 22.60 -8.91 -6.94
N GLY A 207 23.02 -9.93 -7.70
CA GLY A 207 24.31 -9.97 -8.40
C GLY A 207 24.54 -8.86 -9.42
N ILE A 208 23.46 -8.29 -9.98
CA ILE A 208 23.53 -7.16 -10.92
C ILE A 208 24.18 -5.90 -10.29
N TYR A 209 24.17 -5.77 -8.96
CA TYR A 209 24.80 -4.67 -8.22
C TYR A 209 26.24 -4.98 -7.78
N GLY A 210 26.80 -6.11 -8.24
CA GLY A 210 28.19 -6.51 -7.99
C GLY A 210 28.47 -6.93 -6.55
N VAL A 211 29.74 -6.92 -6.16
CA VAL A 211 30.24 -7.43 -4.88
C VAL A 211 29.59 -6.72 -3.66
N ARG A 212 29.26 -5.46 -3.78
CA ARG A 212 28.61 -4.69 -2.70
C ARG A 212 27.22 -5.23 -2.33
N ALA A 213 26.62 -6.00 -3.21
CA ALA A 213 25.33 -6.61 -3.03
C ALA A 213 25.38 -8.08 -2.53
N ALA A 214 26.56 -8.55 -2.13
CA ALA A 214 26.74 -9.92 -1.64
C ALA A 214 25.83 -10.29 -0.46
N ASN A 215 25.44 -9.28 0.36
CA ASN A 215 24.53 -9.44 1.50
C ASN A 215 23.05 -9.15 1.13
N GLY A 216 22.72 -9.11 -0.18
CA GLY A 216 21.40 -8.74 -0.69
C GLY A 216 21.25 -7.22 -0.94
N VAL A 217 20.13 -6.86 -1.56
CA VAL A 217 19.82 -5.47 -1.93
C VAL A 217 18.40 -5.13 -1.51
N ILE A 218 18.22 -3.94 -0.97
CA ILE A 218 16.92 -3.34 -0.67
C ILE A 218 16.76 -2.15 -1.62
N LEU A 219 15.78 -2.24 -2.52
CA LEU A 219 15.42 -1.17 -3.44
C LEU A 219 14.17 -0.48 -2.92
N VAL A 220 14.30 0.77 -2.57
CA VAL A 220 13.19 1.63 -2.18
C VAL A 220 12.85 2.54 -3.36
N THR A 221 11.59 2.49 -3.78
CA THR A 221 11.05 3.36 -4.83
C THR A 221 10.07 4.32 -4.20
N THR A 222 10.25 5.62 -4.44
CA THR A 222 9.34 6.63 -3.90
C THR A 222 8.16 6.90 -4.84
N LYS A 223 7.05 7.36 -4.25
CA LYS A 223 5.86 7.81 -4.98
C LYS A 223 6.23 8.94 -5.92
N SER A 224 6.00 8.77 -7.20
CA SER A 224 6.29 9.77 -8.24
C SER A 224 5.03 10.19 -8.98
N GLY A 225 5.05 11.38 -9.58
CA GLY A 225 3.95 11.84 -10.41
C GLY A 225 3.80 10.94 -11.67
N ARG A 226 2.58 10.53 -11.97
CA ARG A 226 2.26 9.72 -13.16
C ARG A 226 1.75 10.63 -14.27
N LYS A 227 2.14 10.35 -15.55
CA LYS A 227 1.65 11.08 -16.71
C LYS A 227 0.13 11.02 -16.84
N ASN A 228 -0.48 12.06 -17.37
CA ASN A 228 -1.92 12.15 -17.60
C ASN A 228 -2.78 11.91 -16.35
N THR A 229 -2.26 12.27 -15.18
CA THR A 229 -2.98 12.15 -13.90
C THR A 229 -3.53 13.51 -13.50
N ALA A 230 -4.81 13.54 -13.13
CA ALA A 230 -5.42 14.71 -12.54
C ALA A 230 -4.69 15.13 -11.25
N PHE A 231 -4.87 16.36 -10.84
CA PHE A 231 -4.33 16.84 -9.56
C PHE A 231 -4.94 16.02 -8.42
N VAL A 232 -4.07 15.37 -7.65
CA VAL A 232 -4.43 14.59 -6.45
C VAL A 232 -3.70 15.18 -5.26
N SER A 233 -4.47 15.50 -4.23
CA SER A 233 -3.98 15.96 -2.93
C SER A 233 -4.34 14.90 -1.89
N THR A 234 -3.34 14.38 -1.19
CA THR A 234 -3.53 13.39 -0.14
C THR A 234 -3.05 13.97 1.19
N PHE A 235 -3.89 13.88 2.20
CA PHE A 235 -3.58 14.31 3.56
C PHE A 235 -3.78 13.13 4.50
N ASN A 236 -2.72 12.72 5.18
CA ASN A 236 -2.75 11.67 6.18
C ASN A 236 -2.32 12.23 7.52
N THR A 237 -2.97 11.84 8.59
CA THR A 237 -2.56 12.17 9.95
C THR A 237 -2.90 11.01 10.87
N TYR A 238 -2.01 10.75 11.81
CA TYR A 238 -2.31 9.84 12.90
C TYR A 238 -1.75 10.37 14.22
N VAL A 239 -2.37 9.94 15.30
CA VAL A 239 -1.93 10.21 16.68
C VAL A 239 -1.90 8.88 17.43
N GLY A 240 -0.85 8.66 18.18
CA GLY A 240 -0.67 7.45 18.98
C GLY A 240 0.06 7.73 20.28
N PHE A 241 0.23 6.68 21.09
CA PHE A 241 1.06 6.72 22.27
C PHE A 241 2.09 5.60 22.19
N GLN A 242 3.33 5.94 22.48
CA GLN A 242 4.42 4.99 22.59
C GLN A 242 4.78 4.79 24.05
N GLN A 243 4.83 3.54 24.46
CA GLN A 243 5.19 3.16 25.83
C GLN A 243 6.01 1.88 25.83
N THR A 244 6.81 1.67 26.87
CA THR A 244 7.49 0.39 27.04
C THR A 244 6.49 -0.74 27.26
N THR A 245 6.67 -1.85 26.55
CA THR A 245 5.77 -3.02 26.65
C THR A 245 6.13 -3.92 27.83
N ARG A 246 7.37 -3.85 28.30
CA ARG A 246 7.86 -4.72 29.36
C ARG A 246 9.00 -4.06 30.13
N GLU A 247 8.91 -4.10 31.46
CA GLU A 247 10.02 -3.82 32.35
C GLU A 247 10.83 -5.09 32.62
N ILE A 248 12.14 -4.96 32.76
CA ILE A 248 13.00 -6.07 33.18
C ILE A 248 12.78 -6.26 34.69
N PRO A 249 12.45 -7.48 35.14
CA PRO A 249 12.33 -7.72 36.60
C PRO A 249 13.71 -7.57 37.26
N LEU A 250 13.83 -6.58 38.09
CA LEU A 250 15.03 -6.30 38.87
C LEU A 250 14.75 -6.55 40.32
N LEU A 251 15.81 -6.87 41.07
CA LEU A 251 15.74 -6.97 42.52
C LEU A 251 15.41 -5.60 43.12
N ASN A 252 14.61 -5.61 44.17
CA ASN A 252 14.42 -4.42 44.99
C ASN A 252 15.65 -4.14 45.87
N ALA A 253 15.70 -2.98 46.57
CA ALA A 253 16.87 -2.60 47.32
C ALA A 253 17.23 -3.62 48.45
N THR A 254 16.24 -4.18 49.12
CA THR A 254 16.44 -5.19 50.16
C THR A 254 16.95 -6.50 49.57
N GLU A 255 16.33 -6.98 48.48
CA GLU A 255 16.75 -8.21 47.81
C GLU A 255 18.16 -8.08 47.22
N TYR A 256 18.50 -6.95 46.64
CA TYR A 256 19.85 -6.66 46.13
C TYR A 256 20.88 -6.66 47.24
N ALA A 257 20.59 -6.00 48.37
CA ALA A 257 21.50 -5.94 49.51
C ALA A 257 21.75 -7.31 50.13
N LEU A 258 20.71 -8.15 50.24
CA LEU A 258 20.83 -9.54 50.71
C LEU A 258 21.71 -10.38 49.76
N LEU A 259 21.44 -10.34 48.44
CA LEU A 259 22.22 -11.09 47.46
C LEU A 259 23.68 -10.63 47.39
N ALA A 260 23.92 -9.31 47.46
CA ALA A 260 25.26 -8.76 47.50
C ALA A 260 26.01 -9.20 48.76
N ASN A 261 25.39 -9.15 49.93
CA ASN A 261 25.98 -9.62 51.19
C ASN A 261 26.32 -11.12 51.12
N GLU A 262 25.46 -11.95 50.55
CA GLU A 262 25.72 -13.39 50.36
C GLU A 262 26.95 -13.62 49.46
N ALA A 263 27.04 -12.90 48.34
CA ALA A 263 28.18 -13.01 47.42
C ALA A 263 29.50 -12.57 48.04
N PHE A 264 29.52 -11.47 48.80
CA PHE A 264 30.71 -10.99 49.48
C PHE A 264 31.11 -11.91 50.65
N ALA A 265 30.14 -12.40 51.42
CA ALA A 265 30.42 -13.38 52.46
C ALA A 265 31.01 -14.69 51.92
N ALA A 266 30.52 -15.17 50.75
CA ALA A 266 31.07 -16.37 50.12
C ALA A 266 32.52 -16.21 49.68
N ASN A 267 32.94 -14.98 49.37
CA ASN A 267 34.33 -14.64 49.02
C ASN A 267 35.20 -14.30 50.27
N GLY A 268 34.65 -14.34 51.47
CA GLY A 268 35.34 -13.94 52.70
C GLY A 268 35.60 -12.45 52.81
N GLU A 269 34.84 -11.63 52.11
CA GLU A 269 34.94 -10.17 52.13
C GLU A 269 33.94 -9.54 53.09
N PRO A 270 34.20 -8.32 53.60
CA PRO A 270 33.28 -7.59 54.46
C PRO A 270 31.93 -7.34 53.75
N LEU A 271 30.83 -7.44 54.53
CA LEU A 271 29.49 -7.20 53.98
C LEU A 271 29.34 -5.75 53.51
N PRO A 272 28.98 -5.50 52.22
CA PRO A 272 28.76 -4.15 51.73
C PRO A 272 27.54 -3.47 52.35
N PHE A 273 26.56 -4.23 52.83
CA PHE A 273 25.36 -3.74 53.49
C PHE A 273 25.23 -4.34 54.93
N PRO A 274 25.95 -3.80 55.92
CA PRO A 274 25.91 -4.39 57.29
C PRO A 274 24.50 -4.37 57.90
N SER A 275 23.63 -3.46 57.48
CA SER A 275 22.22 -3.41 57.84
C SER A 275 21.34 -3.33 56.63
N VAL A 276 20.46 -4.29 56.43
CA VAL A 276 19.44 -4.33 55.39
C VAL A 276 18.07 -3.83 55.89
N ALA A 277 17.95 -3.62 57.19
CA ALA A 277 16.72 -3.12 57.79
C ALA A 277 16.48 -1.66 57.35
N GLY A 278 15.28 -1.39 56.83
CA GLY A 278 14.86 -0.05 56.41
C GLY A 278 15.17 0.31 54.95
N LEU A 279 15.84 -0.56 54.15
CA LEU A 279 16.09 -0.29 52.74
C LEU A 279 14.80 -0.31 51.92
N GLY A 280 13.79 -1.09 52.34
CA GLY A 280 12.51 -1.17 51.64
C GLY A 280 12.63 -1.63 50.19
N GLN A 281 11.75 -1.14 49.34
CA GLN A 281 11.77 -1.48 47.91
C GLN A 281 12.80 -0.67 47.11
N GLY A 282 13.24 0.48 47.62
CA GLY A 282 14.10 1.40 46.88
C GLY A 282 13.38 2.07 45.70
N THR A 283 14.16 2.58 44.76
CA THR A 283 13.63 3.29 43.59
C THR A 283 13.62 2.38 42.37
N ASN A 284 12.46 2.25 41.71
CA ASN A 284 12.39 1.61 40.39
C ASN A 284 12.84 2.61 39.34
N TRP A 285 14.10 2.54 38.95
CA TRP A 285 14.70 3.44 37.96
C TRP A 285 14.12 3.26 36.57
N GLN A 286 13.62 2.06 36.22
CA GLN A 286 12.96 1.85 34.93
C GLN A 286 11.67 2.68 34.86
N ARG A 287 10.85 2.71 35.90
CA ARG A 287 9.64 3.54 35.91
C ARG A 287 9.93 5.03 35.93
N GLN A 288 11.09 5.42 36.46
CA GLN A 288 11.51 6.83 36.43
C GLN A 288 12.04 7.23 35.06
N ALA A 289 12.63 6.29 34.31
CA ALA A 289 13.23 6.55 33.00
C ALA A 289 12.25 6.39 31.83
N PHE A 290 11.21 5.54 31.99
CA PHE A 290 10.25 5.27 30.91
C PHE A 290 8.96 6.03 31.15
N GLU A 291 8.63 6.88 30.20
CA GLU A 291 7.37 7.61 30.16
C GLU A 291 6.58 7.23 28.92
N SER A 292 5.25 7.36 29.00
CA SER A 292 4.39 7.24 27.83
C SER A 292 4.46 8.55 27.05
N ALA A 293 4.91 8.51 25.80
CA ALA A 293 5.04 9.69 24.94
C ALA A 293 3.96 9.67 23.84
N PRO A 294 3.30 10.81 23.56
CA PRO A 294 2.45 10.92 22.39
C PRO A 294 3.33 10.91 21.13
N ILE A 295 2.83 10.29 20.06
CA ILE A 295 3.40 10.38 18.72
C ILE A 295 2.33 10.95 17.81
N TYR A 296 2.71 11.88 16.95
CA TYR A 296 1.84 12.37 15.88
C TYR A 296 2.59 12.50 14.56
N SER A 297 1.89 12.16 13.48
CA SER A 297 2.38 12.34 12.12
C SER A 297 1.36 13.10 11.31
N ILE A 298 1.88 13.98 10.47
CA ILE A 298 1.12 14.73 9.49
C ILE A 298 1.87 14.62 8.16
N ASP A 299 1.21 14.03 7.16
CA ASP A 299 1.76 13.86 5.82
C ASP A 299 0.84 14.52 4.81
N TYR A 300 1.41 15.33 3.94
CA TYR A 300 0.69 15.99 2.87
C TYR A 300 1.41 15.79 1.55
N THR A 301 0.75 15.19 0.58
CA THR A 301 1.32 14.96 -0.74
C THR A 301 0.45 15.55 -1.85
N LEU A 302 1.12 16.15 -2.83
CA LEU A 302 0.52 16.68 -4.05
C LEU A 302 1.11 15.97 -5.25
N ASN A 303 0.25 15.40 -6.09
CA ASN A 303 0.64 14.74 -7.31
C ASN A 303 -0.14 15.30 -8.49
N LYS A 304 0.56 15.55 -9.60
CA LYS A 304 -0.04 15.94 -10.87
C LYS A 304 0.81 15.47 -12.02
N GLY A 305 0.18 15.08 -13.11
CA GLY A 305 0.88 14.75 -14.34
C GLY A 305 0.18 15.26 -15.57
N THR A 306 0.95 15.86 -16.46
CA THR A 306 0.55 16.17 -17.83
C THR A 306 1.17 15.13 -18.78
N GLU A 307 0.92 15.24 -20.06
CA GLU A 307 1.58 14.38 -21.07
C GLU A 307 3.10 14.55 -21.07
N LYS A 308 3.59 15.78 -20.79
CA LYS A 308 5.01 16.15 -20.91
C LYS A 308 5.75 16.26 -19.57
N SER A 309 5.05 16.44 -18.47
CA SER A 309 5.68 16.67 -17.15
C SER A 309 4.86 16.07 -16.01
N THR A 310 5.56 15.62 -14.99
CA THR A 310 4.97 15.09 -13.75
C THR A 310 5.54 15.85 -12.56
N TYR A 311 4.71 16.08 -11.57
CA TYR A 311 5.07 16.78 -10.33
C TYR A 311 4.62 15.93 -9.15
N SER A 312 5.51 15.80 -8.18
CA SER A 312 5.23 15.22 -6.86
C SER A 312 5.86 16.11 -5.81
N LEU A 313 5.10 16.50 -4.80
CA LEU A 313 5.58 17.25 -3.65
C LEU A 313 5.07 16.56 -2.39
N GLY A 314 5.98 16.15 -1.51
CA GLY A 314 5.70 15.60 -0.20
C GLY A 314 6.17 16.54 0.90
N LEU A 315 5.35 16.72 1.93
CA LEU A 315 5.68 17.39 3.18
C LEU A 315 5.24 16.48 4.32
N SER A 316 6.14 16.20 5.25
CA SER A 316 5.82 15.36 6.40
C SER A 316 6.44 15.89 7.68
N VAL A 317 5.74 15.68 8.78
CA VAL A 317 6.19 15.93 10.15
C VAL A 317 5.88 14.71 10.98
N LEU A 318 6.87 14.19 11.69
CA LEU A 318 6.74 13.14 12.68
C LEU A 318 7.40 13.63 13.98
N ASP A 319 6.66 13.58 15.09
CA ASP A 319 7.16 13.94 16.43
C ASP A 319 6.63 12.94 17.49
#